data_a23229783d16d23739023285a43f03c5
#
_entry.id   a23229783d16d23739023285a43f03c5
#
_cell.length_a   1.000
_cell.length_b   1.000
_cell.length_c   1.000
_cell.angle_alpha   90.00
_cell.angle_beta   90.00
_cell.angle_gamma   90.00
#
_symmetry.space_group_name_H-M   'P 1'
#
loop_
_entity.id
_entity.type
_entity.pdbx_description
1 polymer ?
#
loop_
_entity_poly.entity_id
_entity_poly.type
_entity_poly.pdbx_seq_one_letter_code
_entity_poly.pdbx_strand_id
1 'polypeptide(L)'
;LESIVGQNDYSKGKVERIINLSDNISFIPVICYEIVFYWKLLNKFNNKGNFIVNITNDFWFGDYLGPYQHFYLTKIRAAEFNKPIIRVSNNGISAVIDNNGSVLNKTEFNKTENFKHKLIFKKNNNFVNFHLIFKIYLFIMFILTTFYYLRKNDY
;
A
#
# COMPACT_ATOMS: atom_id res chain seq x y z
N LEU A 1 18.34 -18.27 4.63
CA LEU A 1 16.97 -17.93 5.10
C LEU A 1 16.27 -19.08 5.87
N GLU A 2 16.88 -20.26 5.93
CA GLU A 2 16.33 -21.43 6.65
C GLU A 2 16.31 -21.29 8.18
N SER A 3 17.08 -20.39 8.74
CA SER A 3 17.31 -20.34 10.18
C SER A 3 16.31 -19.53 11.01
N ILE A 4 15.40 -18.81 10.38
CA ILE A 4 14.51 -17.87 11.10
C ILE A 4 13.17 -18.52 11.49
N VAL A 5 12.75 -19.61 10.83
CA VAL A 5 11.37 -20.14 10.95
C VAL A 5 11.33 -21.62 11.35
N GLY A 6 12.45 -22.26 11.65
CA GLY A 6 12.52 -23.70 11.94
C GLY A 6 12.56 -24.57 10.68
N GLN A 7 12.71 -25.89 10.87
CA GLN A 7 12.90 -26.85 9.77
C GLN A 7 11.65 -27.17 8.93
N ASN A 8 10.50 -26.58 9.24
CA ASN A 8 9.25 -26.85 8.52
C ASN A 8 8.84 -25.65 7.69
N ASP A 9 8.82 -25.80 6.38
CA ASP A 9 8.23 -24.83 5.47
C ASP A 9 6.72 -24.73 5.68
N TYR A 10 6.20 -23.51 5.69
CA TYR A 10 4.77 -23.28 5.73
C TYR A 10 4.11 -23.67 4.41
N SER A 11 3.06 -24.47 4.51
CA SER A 11 2.26 -24.82 3.34
C SER A 11 1.63 -23.59 2.71
N LYS A 12 1.65 -23.52 1.37
CA LYS A 12 1.01 -22.44 0.64
C LYS A 12 -0.50 -22.46 0.87
N GLY A 13 -1.05 -21.35 1.32
CA GLY A 13 -2.50 -21.19 1.51
C GLY A 13 -3.27 -21.39 0.20
N LYS A 14 -4.43 -22.02 0.26
CA LYS A 14 -5.30 -22.30 -0.89
C LYS A 14 -6.39 -21.22 -1.08
N VAL A 15 -6.59 -20.34 -0.12
CA VAL A 15 -7.72 -19.42 -0.05
C VAL A 15 -7.41 -18.08 -0.71
N GLU A 16 -8.38 -17.49 -1.37
CA GLU A 16 -8.31 -16.10 -1.81
C GLU A 16 -8.04 -15.19 -0.59
N ARG A 17 -7.17 -14.20 -0.77
CA ARG A 17 -6.72 -13.29 0.28
C ARG A 17 -7.76 -12.18 0.56
N ILE A 18 -9.02 -12.56 0.72
CA ILE A 18 -10.12 -11.67 1.06
C ILE A 18 -10.88 -12.26 2.21
N ILE A 19 -11.06 -11.46 3.26
CA ILE A 19 -11.80 -11.87 4.44
C ILE A 19 -13.09 -11.07 4.49
N ASN A 20 -14.22 -11.77 4.44
CA ASN A 20 -15.55 -11.19 4.58
C ASN A 20 -15.88 -11.04 6.07
N LEU A 21 -16.21 -9.82 6.49
CA LEU A 21 -16.73 -9.53 7.84
C LEU A 21 -18.24 -9.60 7.88
N SER A 22 -18.89 -9.25 6.78
CA SER A 22 -20.32 -9.34 6.56
C SER A 22 -20.58 -9.41 5.05
N ASP A 23 -21.85 -9.52 4.63
CA ASP A 23 -22.25 -9.60 3.21
C ASP A 23 -21.71 -8.44 2.36
N ASN A 24 -21.53 -7.26 2.96
CA ASN A 24 -21.13 -6.05 2.25
C ASN A 24 -19.75 -5.50 2.66
N ILE A 25 -19.09 -6.11 3.64
CA ILE A 25 -17.83 -5.60 4.19
C ILE A 25 -16.79 -6.70 4.15
N SER A 26 -15.71 -6.43 3.43
CA SER A 26 -14.56 -7.33 3.31
C SER A 26 -13.24 -6.56 3.33
N PHE A 27 -12.17 -7.23 3.71
CA PHE A 27 -10.85 -6.63 3.71
C PHE A 27 -9.78 -7.54 3.10
N ILE A 28 -8.68 -6.93 2.72
CA ILE A 28 -7.50 -7.60 2.19
C ILE A 28 -6.44 -7.60 3.29
N PRO A 29 -6.09 -8.76 3.88
CA PRO A 29 -4.99 -8.85 4.82
C PRO A 29 -3.65 -8.74 4.10
N VAL A 30 -2.76 -7.92 4.64
CA VAL A 30 -1.40 -7.69 4.14
C VAL A 30 -0.44 -7.82 5.31
N ILE A 31 0.50 -8.73 5.20
CA ILE A 31 1.40 -9.05 6.30
C ILE A 31 2.74 -8.33 6.10
N CYS A 32 3.08 -7.51 7.09
CA CYS A 32 4.38 -6.86 7.23
C CYS A 32 4.83 -6.17 5.93
N TYR A 33 5.99 -6.53 5.44
CA TYR A 33 6.65 -5.93 4.28
C TYR A 33 5.94 -6.21 2.93
N GLU A 34 4.92 -7.06 2.89
CA GLU A 34 4.12 -7.28 1.68
C GLU A 34 3.50 -5.98 1.14
N ILE A 35 3.24 -5.01 2.00
CA ILE A 35 2.71 -3.70 1.61
C ILE A 35 3.64 -2.96 0.64
N VAL A 36 4.93 -3.27 0.66
CA VAL A 36 5.93 -2.68 -0.24
C VAL A 36 5.81 -3.29 -1.64
N PHE A 37 5.47 -4.56 -1.75
CA PHE A 37 5.36 -5.29 -3.01
C PHE A 37 3.98 -5.11 -3.66
N TYR A 38 3.59 -3.86 -3.90
CA TYR A 38 2.26 -3.46 -4.36
C TYR A 38 1.81 -4.16 -5.66
N TRP A 39 2.72 -4.47 -6.57
CA TRP A 39 2.41 -5.15 -7.83
C TRP A 39 1.83 -6.56 -7.63
N LYS A 40 2.20 -7.25 -6.55
CA LYS A 40 1.61 -8.55 -6.18
C LYS A 40 0.17 -8.41 -5.68
N LEU A 41 -0.15 -7.24 -5.11
CA LEU A 41 -1.47 -6.95 -4.56
C LEU A 41 -2.41 -6.38 -5.62
N LEU A 42 -1.93 -5.44 -6.46
CA LEU A 42 -2.72 -4.75 -7.48
C LEU A 42 -3.36 -5.72 -8.47
N ASN A 43 -2.59 -6.67 -9.00
CA ASN A 43 -3.07 -7.54 -10.06
C ASN A 43 -4.14 -8.55 -9.61
N LYS A 44 -4.23 -8.85 -8.30
CA LYS A 44 -5.18 -9.85 -7.77
C LYS A 44 -6.40 -9.25 -7.09
N PHE A 45 -6.30 -8.06 -6.49
CA PHE A 45 -7.28 -7.61 -5.50
C PHE A 45 -7.83 -6.22 -5.75
N ASN A 46 -7.49 -5.57 -6.87
CA ASN A 46 -7.80 -4.16 -7.11
C ASN A 46 -9.29 -3.82 -6.99
N ASN A 47 -10.17 -4.73 -7.38
CA ASN A 47 -11.62 -4.54 -7.32
C ASN A 47 -12.31 -5.27 -6.17
N LYS A 48 -11.53 -5.95 -5.31
CA LYS A 48 -12.05 -6.77 -4.22
C LYS A 48 -11.66 -6.15 -2.88
N GLY A 49 -12.51 -6.29 -1.87
CA GLY A 49 -12.32 -5.74 -0.53
C GLY A 49 -12.57 -4.23 -0.42
N ASN A 50 -13.14 -3.83 0.71
CA ASN A 50 -13.48 -2.44 0.99
C ASN A 50 -12.30 -1.66 1.57
N PHE A 51 -11.40 -2.34 2.29
CA PHE A 51 -10.21 -1.76 2.91
C PHE A 51 -9.09 -2.80 3.02
N ILE A 52 -7.92 -2.36 3.45
CA ILE A 52 -6.75 -3.20 3.68
C ILE A 52 -6.45 -3.22 5.18
N VAL A 53 -6.07 -4.37 5.71
CA VAL A 53 -5.52 -4.52 7.06
C VAL A 53 -4.06 -4.93 6.93
N ASN A 54 -3.15 -4.04 7.33
CA ASN A 54 -1.72 -4.32 7.36
C ASN A 54 -1.27 -4.58 8.80
N ILE A 55 -0.86 -5.82 9.07
CA ILE A 55 -0.31 -6.23 10.37
C ILE A 55 1.19 -6.39 10.20
N THR A 56 1.98 -5.68 11.01
CA THR A 56 3.42 -5.60 10.82
C THR A 56 4.21 -5.66 12.12
N ASN A 57 5.43 -6.14 12.01
CA ASN A 57 6.45 -6.06 13.03
C ASN A 57 7.55 -5.12 12.54
N ASP A 58 7.56 -3.88 13.03
CA ASP A 58 8.54 -2.88 12.65
C ASP A 58 9.84 -2.96 13.46
N PHE A 59 9.91 -3.83 14.46
CA PHE A 59 11.10 -4.02 15.30
C PHE A 59 12.37 -4.34 14.48
N TRP A 60 12.20 -5.04 13.34
CA TRP A 60 13.29 -5.39 12.44
C TRP A 60 14.00 -4.20 11.81
N PHE A 61 13.36 -3.03 11.78
CA PHE A 61 13.90 -1.83 11.16
C PHE A 61 14.65 -0.93 12.14
N GLY A 62 14.74 -1.32 13.43
CA GLY A 62 15.30 -0.49 14.49
C GLY A 62 14.45 0.75 14.80
N ASP A 63 15.04 1.73 15.48
CA ASP A 63 14.30 2.89 16.04
C ASP A 63 14.48 4.17 15.21
N TYR A 64 15.14 4.10 14.06
CA TYR A 64 15.46 5.27 13.24
C TYR A 64 14.48 5.45 12.08
N LEU A 65 14.98 5.57 10.86
CA LEU A 65 14.20 5.89 9.66
C LEU A 65 13.34 4.73 9.15
N GLY A 66 13.73 3.49 9.39
CA GLY A 66 13.08 2.32 8.81
C GLY A 66 11.58 2.21 9.09
N PRO A 67 11.12 2.29 10.36
CA PRO A 67 9.69 2.25 10.67
C PRO A 67 8.90 3.40 10.05
N TYR A 68 9.49 4.59 9.98
CA TYR A 68 8.86 5.77 9.36
C TYR A 68 8.74 5.61 7.85
N GLN A 69 9.77 5.08 7.18
CA GLN A 69 9.72 4.78 5.74
C GLN A 69 8.66 3.73 5.44
N HIS A 70 8.60 2.66 6.23
CA HIS A 70 7.60 1.61 6.08
C HIS A 70 6.17 2.15 6.31
N PHE A 71 5.99 3.01 7.31
CA PHE A 71 4.73 3.72 7.53
C PHE A 71 4.37 4.64 6.35
N TYR A 72 5.33 5.40 5.84
CA TYR A 72 5.12 6.29 4.69
C TYR A 72 4.70 5.52 3.43
N LEU A 73 5.35 4.39 3.16
CA LEU A 73 4.95 3.50 2.07
C LEU A 73 3.51 3.00 2.22
N THR A 74 3.07 2.70 3.45
CA THR A 74 1.67 2.32 3.71
C THR A 74 0.70 3.43 3.30
N LYS A 75 1.02 4.70 3.57
CA LYS A 75 0.22 5.86 3.14
C LYS A 75 0.13 5.95 1.61
N ILE A 76 1.25 5.77 0.91
CA ILE A 76 1.29 5.76 -0.55
C ILE A 76 0.37 4.63 -1.07
N ARG A 77 0.42 3.44 -0.48
CA ARG A 77 -0.43 2.31 -0.89
C ARG A 77 -1.91 2.60 -0.72
N ALA A 78 -2.32 3.28 0.36
CA ALA A 78 -3.71 3.67 0.53
C ALA A 78 -4.20 4.52 -0.64
N ALA A 79 -3.40 5.50 -1.08
CA ALA A 79 -3.71 6.34 -2.22
C ALA A 79 -3.69 5.57 -3.55
N GLU A 80 -2.69 4.73 -3.79
CA GLU A 80 -2.57 3.94 -5.02
C GLU A 80 -3.70 2.92 -5.20
N PHE A 81 -4.11 2.26 -4.11
CA PHE A 81 -5.23 1.32 -4.13
C PHE A 81 -6.59 2.00 -4.04
N ASN A 82 -6.61 3.29 -3.73
CA ASN A 82 -7.83 4.04 -3.43
C ASN A 82 -8.68 3.33 -2.36
N LYS A 83 -8.01 2.81 -1.34
CA LYS A 83 -8.63 2.06 -0.25
C LYS A 83 -8.10 2.52 1.10
N PRO A 84 -8.97 2.66 2.11
CA PRO A 84 -8.50 2.88 3.48
C PRO A 84 -7.61 1.74 3.93
N ILE A 85 -6.60 2.05 4.74
CA ILE A 85 -5.72 1.06 5.37
C ILE A 85 -5.81 1.19 6.88
N ILE A 86 -6.06 0.07 7.54
CA ILE A 86 -5.86 -0.10 8.98
C ILE A 86 -4.49 -0.75 9.14
N ARG A 87 -3.55 -0.01 9.71
CA ARG A 87 -2.22 -0.51 10.02
C ARG A 87 -2.09 -0.77 11.51
N VAL A 88 -1.61 -1.95 11.87
CA VAL A 88 -1.28 -2.33 13.24
C VAL A 88 0.18 -2.76 13.29
N SER A 89 0.95 -2.07 14.11
CA SER A 89 2.38 -2.35 14.33
C SER A 89 2.65 -2.61 15.80
N ASN A 90 3.57 -3.52 16.11
CA ASN A 90 3.93 -3.85 17.50
C ASN A 90 4.74 -2.74 18.17
N ASN A 91 5.74 -2.17 17.53
CA ASN A 91 6.57 -1.07 18.05
C ASN A 91 6.65 0.13 17.12
N GLY A 92 6.08 0.03 15.91
CA GLY A 92 6.00 1.12 14.96
C GLY A 92 4.75 1.99 15.18
N ILE A 93 4.35 2.68 14.12
CA ILE A 93 3.17 3.53 14.13
C ILE A 93 1.96 2.71 13.66
N SER A 94 0.97 2.51 14.53
CA SER A 94 -0.35 2.01 14.17
C SER A 94 -1.22 3.18 13.72
N ALA A 95 -2.04 2.98 12.68
CA ALA A 95 -2.83 4.07 12.13
C ALA A 95 -4.06 3.60 11.34
N VAL A 96 -5.02 4.51 11.22
CA VAL A 96 -6.07 4.47 10.21
C VAL A 96 -5.76 5.53 9.16
N ILE A 97 -5.68 5.11 7.92
CA ILE A 97 -5.30 5.93 6.77
C ILE A 97 -6.45 5.89 5.78
N ASP A 98 -6.86 7.05 5.26
CA ASP A 98 -7.92 7.12 4.26
C ASP A 98 -7.44 6.68 2.87
N ASN A 99 -8.37 6.63 1.93
CA ASN A 99 -8.10 6.25 0.54
C ASN A 99 -7.26 7.27 -0.26
N ASN A 100 -6.94 8.44 0.31
CA ASN A 100 -6.05 9.43 -0.29
C ASN A 100 -4.65 9.40 0.34
N GLY A 101 -4.42 8.50 1.31
CA GLY A 101 -3.17 8.43 2.06
C GLY A 101 -3.07 9.39 3.24
N SER A 102 -4.17 10.07 3.62
CA SER A 102 -4.21 10.95 4.78
C SER A 102 -4.41 10.13 6.07
N VAL A 103 -3.66 10.46 7.09
CA VAL A 103 -3.74 9.80 8.40
C VAL A 103 -4.92 10.36 9.17
N LEU A 104 -5.93 9.52 9.42
CA LEU A 104 -7.14 9.89 10.17
C LEU A 104 -6.92 9.79 11.68
N ASN A 105 -6.17 8.77 12.09
CA ASN A 105 -5.76 8.58 13.49
C ASN A 105 -4.49 7.74 13.53
N LYS A 106 -3.64 7.93 14.53
CA LYS A 106 -2.40 7.16 14.72
C LYS A 106 -1.97 7.11 16.18
N THR A 107 -1.18 6.08 16.51
CA THR A 107 -0.42 6.02 17.76
C THR A 107 0.89 6.78 17.62
N GLU A 108 1.54 7.08 18.74
CA GLU A 108 2.92 7.46 18.73
C GLU A 108 3.84 6.26 18.47
N PHE A 109 5.05 6.55 17.99
CA PHE A 109 6.06 5.52 17.79
C PHE A 109 6.48 4.90 19.13
N ASN A 110 6.61 3.57 19.16
CA ASN A 110 7.03 2.79 20.32
C ASN A 110 6.17 2.99 21.59
N LYS A 111 4.87 3.30 21.40
CA LYS A 111 3.90 3.37 22.50
C LYS A 111 2.77 2.37 22.32
N THR A 112 2.36 1.76 23.41
CA THR A 112 1.17 0.90 23.46
C THR A 112 -0.06 1.77 23.71
N GLU A 113 -0.85 1.96 22.67
CA GLU A 113 -2.05 2.80 22.70
C GLU A 113 -3.22 2.08 22.02
N ASN A 114 -4.42 2.40 22.45
CA ASN A 114 -5.66 1.92 21.83
C ASN A 114 -6.52 3.10 21.40
N PHE A 115 -7.08 3.02 20.19
CA PHE A 115 -8.07 3.99 19.74
C PHE A 115 -9.20 3.33 18.97
N LYS A 116 -10.34 4.01 18.91
CA LYS A 116 -11.47 3.62 18.08
C LYS A 116 -11.62 4.63 16.95
N HIS A 117 -11.87 4.15 15.74
CA HIS A 117 -12.12 4.98 14.60
C HIS A 117 -13.26 4.42 13.73
N LYS A 118 -14.19 5.28 13.30
CA LYS A 118 -15.27 4.89 12.41
C LYS A 118 -14.80 4.99 10.98
N LEU A 119 -14.65 3.86 10.29
CA LEU A 119 -14.34 3.85 8.87
C LEU A 119 -15.56 4.27 8.05
N ILE A 120 -15.36 5.22 7.15
CA ILE A 120 -16.36 5.63 6.16
C ILE A 120 -15.85 5.17 4.80
N PHE A 121 -16.55 4.21 4.20
CA PHE A 121 -16.23 3.74 2.86
C PHE A 121 -16.85 4.71 1.84
N LYS A 122 -16.02 5.52 1.20
CA LYS A 122 -16.45 6.32 0.05
C LYS A 122 -16.34 5.43 -1.18
N LYS A 123 -17.45 5.23 -1.88
CA LYS A 123 -17.44 4.65 -3.22
C LYS A 123 -16.88 5.71 -4.15
N ASN A 124 -15.56 5.80 -4.24
CA ASN A 124 -14.92 6.75 -5.13
C ASN A 124 -14.74 6.08 -6.49
N ASN A 125 -15.47 6.51 -7.49
CA ASN A 125 -15.41 5.96 -8.85
C ASN A 125 -14.22 6.54 -9.66
N ASN A 126 -13.45 7.46 -9.09
CA ASN A 126 -12.36 8.12 -9.79
C ASN A 126 -11.03 7.40 -9.50
N PHE A 127 -10.86 6.25 -10.09
CA PHE A 127 -9.55 5.63 -10.16
C PHE A 127 -8.70 6.42 -11.16
N VAL A 128 -7.80 7.24 -10.66
CA VAL A 128 -6.80 7.89 -11.52
C VAL A 128 -5.87 6.80 -12.02
N ASN A 129 -5.94 6.51 -13.31
CA ASN A 129 -5.07 5.51 -13.92
C ASN A 129 -3.66 6.09 -14.09
N PHE A 130 -2.85 5.99 -13.02
CA PHE A 130 -1.47 6.47 -13.03
C PHE A 130 -0.64 5.88 -14.17
N HIS A 131 -0.90 4.64 -14.58
CA HIS A 131 -0.23 4.03 -15.73
C HIS A 131 -0.56 4.75 -17.03
N LEU A 132 -1.79 5.22 -17.20
CA LEU A 132 -2.18 6.00 -18.37
C LEU A 132 -1.48 7.36 -18.37
N ILE A 133 -1.49 8.06 -17.24
CA ILE A 133 -0.80 9.35 -17.09
C ILE A 133 0.69 9.21 -17.37
N PHE A 134 1.34 8.17 -16.83
CA PHE A 134 2.75 7.91 -17.08
C PHE A 134 3.05 7.60 -18.55
N LYS A 135 2.21 6.82 -19.24
CA LYS A 135 2.34 6.57 -20.67
C LYS A 135 2.19 7.85 -21.49
N ILE A 136 1.23 8.71 -21.16
CA ILE A 136 1.04 10.02 -21.79
C ILE A 136 2.28 10.89 -21.58
N TYR A 137 2.81 10.94 -20.36
CA TYR A 137 4.04 11.67 -20.06
C TYR A 137 5.23 11.19 -20.90
N LEU A 138 5.47 9.86 -20.96
CA LEU A 138 6.53 9.29 -21.77
C LEU A 138 6.36 9.61 -23.27
N PHE A 139 5.11 9.58 -23.77
CA PHE A 139 4.81 9.91 -25.15
C PHE A 139 5.10 11.38 -25.47
N ILE A 140 4.74 12.30 -24.58
CA ILE A 140 5.06 13.72 -24.70
C ILE A 140 6.57 13.94 -24.71
N MET A 141 7.29 13.30 -23.79
CA MET A 141 8.76 13.39 -23.70
C MET A 141 9.42 12.87 -24.98
N PHE A 142 8.91 11.78 -25.56
CA PHE A 142 9.40 11.23 -26.83
C PHE A 142 9.19 12.22 -27.98
N ILE A 143 8.02 12.86 -28.11
CA ILE A 143 7.76 13.86 -29.13
C ILE A 143 8.70 15.06 -28.99
N LEU A 144 8.87 15.57 -27.76
CA LEU A 144 9.74 16.71 -27.51
C LEU A 144 11.21 16.42 -27.85
N THR A 145 11.71 15.23 -27.50
CA THR A 145 13.08 14.82 -27.82
C THR A 145 13.28 14.65 -29.31
N THR A 146 12.31 14.06 -30.01
CA THR A 146 12.35 13.88 -31.46
C THR A 146 12.34 15.24 -32.18
N PHE A 147 11.46 16.13 -31.76
CA PHE A 147 11.40 17.49 -32.31
C PHE A 147 12.68 18.27 -32.09
N TYR A 148 13.26 18.19 -30.89
CA TYR A 148 14.54 18.80 -30.57
C TYR A 148 15.67 18.26 -31.48
N TYR A 149 15.71 16.94 -31.70
CA TYR A 149 16.74 16.30 -32.54
C TYR A 149 16.61 16.68 -34.00
N LEU A 150 15.40 16.72 -34.57
CA LEU A 150 15.15 17.15 -35.95
C LEU A 150 15.57 18.60 -36.13
N ARG A 151 15.18 19.49 -35.25
CA ARG A 151 15.56 20.92 -35.35
C ARG A 151 17.07 21.16 -35.24
N LYS A 152 17.78 20.33 -34.49
CA LYS A 152 19.24 20.44 -34.38
C LYS A 152 19.97 20.02 -35.66
N ASN A 153 19.39 19.13 -36.45
CA ASN A 153 20.00 18.63 -37.69
C ASN A 153 19.68 19.50 -38.92
N ASP A 154 18.77 20.47 -38.79
CA ASP A 154 18.44 21.43 -39.84
C ASP A 154 19.36 22.67 -39.85
N TYR A 155 20.35 22.70 -38.94
CA TYR A 155 21.44 23.67 -38.90
C TYR A 155 22.80 22.99 -39.07
#